data_03f4697495c146c3d8a1ded0fba45e1b
#
_entry.id   03f4697495c146c3d8a1ded0fba45e1b
#
_cell.length_a   1.000
_cell.length_b   1.000
_cell.length_c   1.000
_cell.angle_alpha   90.00
_cell.angle_beta   90.00
_cell.angle_gamma   90.00
#
_symmetry.space_group_name_H-M   'P 1'
#
loop_
_entity.id
_entity.type
_entity.pdbx_description
1 polymer ?
#
loop_
_entity_poly.entity_id
_entity_poly.type
_entity_poly.pdbx_seq_one_letter_code
_entity_poly.pdbx_strand_id
1 'polypeptide(L)' 'MKQIDLHGKRHSWVEDELLNIVLCHYNEGSFPIKLITGHSLKMKEIVTQSCGTFKVVEDMSNSGCLIVRER' A
#
# COMPACT_ATOMS: atom_id res chain seq x y z
N MET A 1 -0.12 13.99 -1.42
CA MET A 1 -0.35 12.62 -0.93
C MET A 1 0.98 11.90 -0.78
N LYS A 2 1.22 11.27 0.35
CA LYS A 2 2.44 10.50 0.60
C LYS A 2 2.47 9.28 -0.31
N GLN A 3 3.62 8.99 -0.89
CA GLN A 3 3.81 7.84 -1.78
C GLN A 3 4.89 6.92 -1.24
N ILE A 4 4.66 5.62 -1.33
CA ILE A 4 5.62 4.60 -0.93
C ILE A 4 5.80 3.67 -2.15
N ASP A 5 7.03 3.55 -2.61
CA ASP A 5 7.35 2.71 -3.77
C ASP A 5 7.67 1.30 -3.32
N LEU A 6 6.79 0.36 -3.64
CA LEU A 6 6.98 -1.07 -3.37
C LEU A 6 7.46 -1.81 -4.61
N HIS A 7 7.51 -1.14 -5.75
CA HIS A 7 7.99 -1.71 -7.00
C HIS A 7 9.44 -2.19 -6.81
N GLY A 8 9.69 -3.43 -7.15
CA GLY A 8 11.02 -4.01 -6.99
C GLY A 8 11.34 -4.56 -5.60
N LYS A 9 10.46 -4.38 -4.62
CA LYS A 9 10.64 -4.98 -3.30
C LYS A 9 10.24 -6.45 -3.34
N ARG A 10 10.87 -7.25 -2.50
CA ARG A 10 10.50 -8.67 -2.39
C ARG A 10 9.14 -8.80 -1.73
N HIS A 11 8.35 -9.78 -2.18
CA HIS A 11 7.03 -10.02 -1.60
C HIS A 11 7.12 -10.33 -0.10
N SER A 12 8.10 -11.12 0.31
CA SER A 12 8.28 -11.44 1.73
C SER A 12 8.56 -10.19 2.58
N TRP A 13 9.34 -9.26 2.05
CA TRP A 13 9.61 -8.00 2.74
C TRP A 13 8.32 -7.20 2.92
N VAL A 14 7.51 -7.13 1.88
CA VAL A 14 6.24 -6.40 1.94
C VAL A 14 5.30 -7.04 2.95
N GLU A 15 5.19 -8.37 2.94
CA GLU A 15 4.36 -9.10 3.90
C GLU A 15 4.77 -8.82 5.34
N ASP A 16 6.06 -8.70 5.61
CA ASP A 16 6.59 -8.53 6.96
C ASP A 16 6.55 -7.08 7.43
N GLU A 17 6.77 -6.13 6.53
CA GLU A 17 7.04 -4.74 6.92
C GLU A 17 5.94 -3.75 6.58
N LEU A 18 5.09 -4.06 5.60
CA LEU A 18 4.17 -3.06 5.07
C LEU A 18 3.20 -2.53 6.13
N LEU A 19 2.62 -3.40 6.94
CA LEU A 19 1.64 -2.95 7.93
C LEU A 19 2.27 -1.98 8.92
N ASN A 20 3.50 -2.21 9.34
CA ASN A 20 4.21 -1.30 10.25
C ASN A 20 4.42 0.05 9.61
N ILE A 21 4.80 0.08 8.33
CA ILE A 21 5.01 1.33 7.59
C ILE A 21 3.70 2.09 7.47
N VAL A 22 2.63 1.41 7.13
CA VAL A 22 1.30 2.02 6.96
C VAL A 22 0.80 2.58 8.28
N LEU A 23 0.97 1.83 9.38
CA LEU A 23 0.56 2.29 10.71
C LEU A 23 1.33 3.53 11.14
N CYS A 24 2.62 3.60 10.82
CA CYS A 24 3.42 4.81 11.11
C CYS A 24 2.85 6.04 10.40
N HIS A 25 2.51 5.89 9.12
CA HIS A 25 1.93 7.00 8.36
C HIS A 25 0.54 7.37 8.87
N TYR A 26 -0.25 6.39 9.27
CA TYR A 26 -1.55 6.63 9.86
C TYR A 26 -1.43 7.46 11.14
N ASN A 27 -0.49 7.06 12.02
CA ASN A 27 -0.27 7.76 13.30
C ASN A 27 0.26 9.16 13.11
N GLU A 28 0.99 9.42 12.02
CA GLU A 28 1.49 10.75 11.68
C GLU A 28 0.42 11.65 11.07
N GLY A 29 -0.75 11.11 10.76
CA GLY A 29 -1.79 11.83 10.07
C GLY A 29 -1.54 12.01 8.58
N SER A 30 -0.75 11.13 7.98
CA SER A 30 -0.35 11.24 6.56
C SER A 30 -1.33 10.57 5.59
N PHE A 31 -2.38 9.95 6.09
CA PHE A 31 -3.38 9.32 5.24
C PHE A 31 -4.20 10.34 4.46
N PRO A 32 -4.68 9.99 3.27
CA PRO A 32 -4.42 8.72 2.55
C PRO A 32 -3.00 8.64 1.98
N ILE A 33 -2.54 7.42 1.74
CA ILE A 33 -1.21 7.20 1.15
C ILE A 33 -1.36 6.39 -0.13
N LYS A 34 -0.41 6.58 -1.05
CA LYS A 34 -0.36 5.85 -2.31
C LYS A 34 0.78 4.84 -2.26
N LEU A 35 0.49 3.60 -2.63
CA LEU A 35 1.48 2.52 -2.72
C LEU A 35 1.72 2.19 -4.19
N ILE A 36 2.94 2.31 -4.63
CA ILE A 36 3.32 2.02 -6.01
C ILE A 36 3.70 0.55 -6.09
N THR A 37 2.84 -0.27 -6.67
CA THR A 37 3.03 -1.71 -6.75
C THR A 37 3.53 -2.17 -8.12
N GLY A 38 3.47 -1.31 -9.12
CA GLY A 38 3.60 -1.72 -10.51
C GLY A 38 2.36 -2.52 -10.93
N HIS A 39 2.48 -3.30 -11.99
CA HIS A 39 1.35 -4.06 -12.52
C HIS A 39 1.29 -5.49 -11.99
N SER A 40 2.01 -5.80 -10.90
CA SER A 40 2.01 -7.14 -10.31
C SER A 40 0.71 -7.38 -9.55
N LEU A 41 -0.08 -8.34 -10.04
CA LEU A 41 -1.30 -8.75 -9.34
C LEU A 41 -0.98 -9.36 -7.99
N LYS A 42 0.13 -10.10 -7.92
CA LYS A 42 0.57 -10.71 -6.65
C LYS A 42 0.91 -9.65 -5.62
N MET A 43 1.64 -8.62 -6.01
CA MET A 43 1.97 -7.53 -5.09
C MET A 43 0.71 -6.81 -4.61
N LYS A 44 -0.24 -6.55 -5.50
CA LYS A 44 -1.50 -5.92 -5.14
C LYS A 44 -2.29 -6.77 -4.14
N GLU A 45 -2.30 -8.08 -4.34
CA GLU A 45 -2.95 -9.01 -3.42
C GLU A 45 -2.30 -8.98 -2.04
N ILE A 46 -0.97 -9.01 -1.98
CA ILE A 46 -0.22 -8.94 -0.73
C ILE A 46 -0.53 -7.63 0.01
N VAL A 47 -0.52 -6.51 -0.71
CA VAL A 47 -0.83 -5.20 -0.13
C VAL A 47 -2.24 -5.19 0.45
N THR A 48 -3.21 -5.68 -0.30
CA THR A 48 -4.61 -5.70 0.14
C THR A 48 -4.78 -6.53 1.41
N GLN A 49 -4.12 -7.68 1.48
CA GLN A 49 -4.18 -8.53 2.66
C GLN A 49 -3.45 -7.92 3.86
N SER A 50 -2.28 -7.34 3.63
CA SER A 50 -1.48 -6.75 4.70
C SER A 50 -2.14 -5.52 5.30
N CYS A 51 -2.90 -4.79 4.51
CA CYS A 51 -3.58 -3.56 4.94
C CYS A 51 -5.07 -3.78 5.19
N GLY A 52 -5.46 -4.99 5.60
CA GLY A 52 -6.87 -5.37 5.75
C GLY A 52 -7.65 -4.54 6.76
N THR A 53 -6.98 -3.88 7.71
CA THR A 53 -7.63 -2.98 8.66
C THR A 53 -8.00 -1.62 8.05
N PHE A 54 -7.46 -1.32 6.90
CA PHE A 54 -7.71 -0.07 6.18
C PHE A 54 -8.44 -0.37 4.88
N LYS A 55 -8.96 0.68 4.27
CA LYS A 55 -9.59 0.55 2.95
C LYS A 55 -8.51 0.68 1.88
N VAL A 56 -8.38 -0.33 1.03
CA VAL A 56 -7.42 -0.33 -0.07
C VAL A 56 -8.21 -0.27 -1.38
N VAL A 57 -7.94 0.75 -2.19
CA VAL A 57 -8.63 0.94 -3.47
C VAL A 57 -7.61 1.18 -4.57
N GLU A 58 -7.98 0.86 -5.81
CA GLU A 58 -7.11 1.14 -6.95
C GLU A 58 -7.12 2.63 -7.25
N ASP A 59 -5.95 3.13 -7.68
CA ASP A 59 -5.84 4.49 -8.17
C ASP A 59 -6.40 4.55 -9.58
N MET A 60 -7.49 5.27 -9.77
CA MET A 60 -8.18 5.34 -11.05
C MET A 60 -7.34 6.01 -12.14
N SER A 61 -6.38 6.84 -11.75
CA SER A 61 -5.51 7.54 -12.71
C SER A 61 -4.22 6.78 -13.00
N ASN A 62 -3.90 5.73 -12.24
CA ASN A 62 -2.67 4.98 -12.40
C ASN A 62 -2.86 3.53 -11.96
N SER A 63 -2.92 2.62 -12.94
CA SER A 63 -3.19 1.21 -12.69
C SER A 63 -2.08 0.49 -11.94
N GLY A 64 -0.91 1.09 -11.83
CA GLY A 64 0.22 0.52 -11.08
C GLY A 64 0.24 0.93 -9.61
N CYS A 65 -0.80 1.58 -9.11
CA CYS A 65 -0.83 2.11 -7.75
C CYS A 65 -2.10 1.73 -7.02
N LEU A 66 -1.99 1.62 -5.69
CA LEU A 66 -3.12 1.45 -4.78
C LEU A 66 -3.14 2.60 -3.79
N ILE A 67 -4.33 2.96 -3.34
CA ILE A 67 -4.49 4.00 -2.32
C ILE A 67 -5.01 3.35 -1.05
N VAL A 68 -4.34 3.60 0.07
CA VAL A 68 -4.75 3.12 1.39
C VAL A 68 -5.32 4.30 2.15
N ARG A 69 -6.52 4.13 2.65
CA ARG A 69 -7.25 5.18 3.36
C ARG A 69 -7.98 4.59 4.56
N GLU A 70 -8.48 5.45 5.40
CA GLU A 70 -9.27 5.03 6.55
C GLU A 70 -10.60 4.40 6.09
N ARG A 71 -11.03 3.40 6.83
CA ARG A 71 -12.35 2.81 6.62
C ARG A 71 -13.46 3.75 7.12
#